data_e04ccab84923fe1439d12ca09515f746
#
_entry.id   e04ccab84923fe1439d12ca09515f746
#
_cell.length_a   1.000
_cell.length_b   1.000
_cell.length_c   1.000
_cell.angle_alpha   90.00
_cell.angle_beta   90.00
_cell.angle_gamma   90.00
#
_symmetry.space_group_name_H-M   'P 1'
#
loop_
_entity.id
_entity.type
_entity.pdbx_description
1 polymer ?
#
loop_
_entity_poly.entity_id
_entity_poly.type
_entity_poly.pdbx_seq_one_letter_code
_entity_poly.pdbx_strand_id
1 'polypeptide(L)'
;MAASSRLGATMRDADNTAARRAALQAGARAQPEYDSSNFFASVFATSIDRRGVRAFAAPFAVVNAVSIAWTVIHERAATSAARTDQGAFDGAYALTFSAMGFLLVFRLARAAVRWYDGRAAFGGIVAGVRAFVDVLLMYGGDDDRGRAAVDDGAAWACAFASASKCHLRGAREIERDEVAGILSDEDRVAVSRSKHPPLFCLSMCRRAVKRCFEGRGRDADAAALRYELNKRVDFLASQVGALERLRATKIPEIYVIHLRTFLFAYLISMPFVFVGRWGWGTIAAVACVSFALLGIEGAATECEIPFSATHANHLRMDQYVMGCFDNVAAMLEWQDERVNGERRGEVIRASVDVGVAIKADSPR
;
A
#
# COMPACT_ATOMS: atom_id res chain seq x y z
N MET A 1 -24.07 -21.66 -27.46
CA MET A 1 -23.32 -20.45 -27.14
C MET A 1 -22.51 -20.73 -25.91
N ALA A 2 -21.19 -20.61 -25.95
CA ALA A 2 -20.33 -20.74 -24.77
C ALA A 2 -20.63 -19.56 -23.85
N ALA A 3 -20.98 -19.84 -22.61
CA ALA A 3 -21.11 -18.78 -21.62
C ALA A 3 -19.69 -18.26 -21.31
N SER A 4 -19.35 -17.08 -21.84
CA SER A 4 -18.22 -16.29 -21.34
C SER A 4 -18.38 -16.09 -19.84
N SER A 5 -17.27 -15.96 -19.11
CA SER A 5 -17.29 -15.60 -17.69
C SER A 5 -18.19 -14.36 -17.49
N ARG A 6 -19.20 -14.48 -16.64
CA ARG A 6 -20.08 -13.34 -16.30
C ARG A 6 -19.28 -12.25 -15.64
N LEU A 7 -18.38 -12.61 -14.74
CA LEU A 7 -17.49 -11.69 -14.09
C LEU A 7 -16.56 -11.00 -15.11
N GLY A 8 -15.97 -11.76 -16.02
CA GLY A 8 -15.12 -11.21 -17.07
C GLY A 8 -15.84 -10.17 -17.91
N ALA A 9 -17.09 -10.43 -18.30
CA ALA A 9 -17.91 -9.49 -19.06
C ALA A 9 -18.20 -8.21 -18.24
N THR A 10 -18.63 -8.32 -16.99
CA THR A 10 -18.93 -7.17 -16.13
C THR A 10 -17.69 -6.37 -15.74
N MET A 11 -16.55 -7.02 -15.56
CA MET A 11 -15.28 -6.34 -15.27
C MET A 11 -14.73 -5.57 -16.49
N ARG A 12 -15.00 -6.03 -17.70
CA ARG A 12 -14.59 -5.35 -18.95
C ARG A 12 -15.58 -4.30 -19.44
N ASP A 13 -16.77 -4.27 -18.87
CA ASP A 13 -17.76 -3.25 -19.18
C ASP A 13 -17.16 -1.85 -19.00
N ALA A 14 -17.39 -0.97 -20.01
CA ALA A 14 -16.73 0.32 -20.07
C ALA A 14 -17.15 1.24 -18.90
N ASP A 15 -18.44 1.21 -18.52
CA ASP A 15 -18.97 2.04 -17.44
C ASP A 15 -18.45 1.58 -16.09
N ASN A 16 -18.42 0.26 -15.82
CA ASN A 16 -17.85 -0.31 -14.62
C ASN A 16 -16.34 -0.03 -14.51
N THR A 17 -15.63 -0.15 -15.63
CA THR A 17 -14.18 0.14 -15.67
C THR A 17 -13.90 1.61 -15.43
N ALA A 18 -14.69 2.52 -16.02
CA ALA A 18 -14.57 3.95 -15.78
C ALA A 18 -14.89 4.32 -14.34
N ALA A 19 -15.95 3.76 -13.74
CA ALA A 19 -16.31 3.97 -12.35
C ALA A 19 -15.19 3.53 -11.40
N ARG A 20 -14.66 2.31 -11.55
CA ARG A 20 -13.53 1.81 -10.75
C ARG A 20 -12.28 2.68 -10.86
N ARG A 21 -11.92 3.05 -12.08
CA ARG A 21 -10.76 3.93 -12.31
C ARG A 21 -10.97 5.31 -11.68
N ALA A 22 -12.14 5.89 -11.78
CA ALA A 22 -12.45 7.18 -11.17
C ALA A 22 -12.33 7.11 -9.64
N ALA A 23 -12.92 6.10 -9.01
CA ALA A 23 -12.87 5.89 -7.56
C ALA A 23 -11.42 5.70 -7.06
N LEU A 24 -10.65 4.80 -7.70
CA LEU A 24 -9.28 4.51 -7.30
C LEU A 24 -8.29 5.63 -7.66
N GLN A 25 -8.51 6.36 -8.76
CA GLN A 25 -7.67 7.50 -9.14
C GLN A 25 -7.88 8.72 -8.26
N ALA A 26 -9.07 8.90 -7.67
CA ALA A 26 -9.30 9.97 -6.70
C ALA A 26 -8.34 9.87 -5.51
N GLY A 27 -8.09 8.66 -5.01
CA GLY A 27 -7.08 8.40 -3.99
C GLY A 27 -5.64 8.58 -4.50
N ALA A 28 -5.38 8.17 -5.75
CA ALA A 28 -4.04 8.25 -6.35
C ALA A 28 -3.59 9.69 -6.67
N ARG A 29 -4.52 10.58 -7.02
CA ARG A 29 -4.22 12.01 -7.30
C ARG A 29 -3.67 12.76 -6.09
N ALA A 30 -3.97 12.28 -4.89
CA ALA A 30 -3.43 12.85 -3.66
C ALA A 30 -1.93 12.55 -3.46
N GLN A 31 -1.37 11.63 -4.25
CA GLN A 31 0.01 11.15 -4.14
C GLN A 31 0.74 11.33 -5.48
N PRO A 32 1.32 12.52 -5.75
CA PRO A 32 2.05 12.77 -6.99
C PRO A 32 3.22 11.80 -7.13
N GLU A 33 3.55 11.45 -8.36
CA GLU A 33 4.69 10.58 -8.65
C GLU A 33 6.00 11.33 -8.42
N TYR A 34 6.91 10.69 -7.68
CA TYR A 34 8.23 11.21 -7.39
C TYR A 34 9.22 10.73 -8.46
N ASP A 35 9.82 11.68 -9.17
CA ASP A 35 10.92 11.40 -10.10
C ASP A 35 12.25 11.52 -9.36
N SER A 36 12.89 10.39 -9.10
CA SER A 36 14.19 10.33 -8.41
C SER A 36 15.35 10.85 -9.28
N SER A 37 15.17 10.97 -10.59
CA SER A 37 16.21 11.44 -11.52
C SER A 37 16.35 12.96 -11.50
N ASN A 38 15.32 13.69 -11.09
CA ASN A 38 15.32 15.15 -11.09
C ASN A 38 15.58 15.70 -9.68
N PHE A 39 16.86 15.94 -9.36
CA PHE A 39 17.29 16.44 -8.05
C PHE A 39 16.64 17.78 -7.69
N PHE A 40 16.68 18.75 -8.60
CA PHE A 40 16.15 20.10 -8.30
C PHE A 40 14.63 20.11 -8.18
N ALA A 41 13.90 19.35 -9.01
CA ALA A 41 12.46 19.20 -8.84
C ALA A 41 12.14 18.60 -7.47
N SER A 42 12.93 17.65 -7.01
CA SER A 42 12.76 17.05 -5.68
C SER A 42 13.01 18.04 -4.54
N VAL A 43 14.05 18.88 -4.63
CA VAL A 43 14.35 19.93 -3.65
C VAL A 43 13.23 20.95 -3.55
N PHE A 44 12.72 21.40 -4.70
CA PHE A 44 11.64 22.40 -4.73
C PHE A 44 10.25 21.81 -4.47
N ALA A 45 10.01 20.56 -4.83
CA ALA A 45 8.75 19.85 -4.51
C ALA A 45 8.53 19.71 -3.00
N THR A 46 9.61 19.44 -2.25
CA THR A 46 9.56 19.40 -0.78
C THR A 46 9.16 20.75 -0.17
N SER A 47 9.51 21.84 -0.83
CA SER A 47 9.15 23.19 -0.41
C SER A 47 7.70 23.56 -0.78
N ILE A 48 7.17 22.99 -1.88
CA ILE A 48 5.85 23.26 -2.44
C ILE A 48 4.81 22.32 -1.83
N ASP A 49 5.13 21.05 -1.65
CA ASP A 49 4.25 20.11 -0.94
C ASP A 49 4.40 20.30 0.58
N ARG A 50 3.70 21.28 1.10
CA ARG A 50 3.66 21.69 2.51
C ARG A 50 3.41 20.54 3.50
N ARG A 51 3.17 19.32 3.06
CA ARG A 51 2.85 18.16 3.90
C ARG A 51 4.07 17.63 4.63
N GLY A 52 5.21 17.48 3.95
CA GLY A 52 6.46 17.06 4.60
C GLY A 52 6.94 18.08 5.66
N VAL A 53 6.79 19.37 5.37
CA VAL A 53 7.13 20.45 6.31
C VAL A 53 6.15 20.52 7.48
N ARG A 54 4.86 20.20 7.28
CA ARG A 54 3.84 20.25 8.36
C ARG A 54 4.17 19.33 9.53
N ALA A 55 4.81 18.19 9.28
CA ALA A 55 5.17 17.23 10.31
C ALA A 55 6.11 17.84 11.38
N PHE A 56 6.96 18.79 11.00
CA PHE A 56 7.92 19.42 11.92
C PHE A 56 7.82 20.95 12.00
N ALA A 57 6.85 21.56 11.34
CA ALA A 57 6.71 23.03 11.29
C ALA A 57 6.58 23.67 12.67
N ALA A 58 5.81 23.08 13.57
CA ALA A 58 5.61 23.63 14.92
C ALA A 58 6.90 23.63 15.76
N PRO A 59 7.61 22.50 15.94
CA PRO A 59 8.87 22.51 16.68
C PRO A 59 9.94 23.37 15.99
N PHE A 60 9.99 23.41 14.66
CA PHE A 60 10.88 24.28 13.91
C PHE A 60 10.60 25.76 14.20
N ALA A 61 9.34 26.18 14.17
CA ALA A 61 8.95 27.56 14.47
C ALA A 61 9.32 27.97 15.91
N VAL A 62 9.08 27.08 16.88
CA VAL A 62 9.41 27.36 18.31
C VAL A 62 10.91 27.52 18.50
N VAL A 63 11.72 26.59 17.97
CA VAL A 63 13.19 26.64 18.08
C VAL A 63 13.73 27.93 17.46
N ASN A 64 13.26 28.29 16.26
CA ASN A 64 13.72 29.49 15.57
C ASN A 64 13.23 30.79 16.27
N ALA A 65 12.02 30.82 16.81
CA ALA A 65 11.53 31.94 17.58
C ALA A 65 12.40 32.21 18.84
N VAL A 66 12.77 31.13 19.56
CA VAL A 66 13.69 31.22 20.70
C VAL A 66 15.07 31.71 20.24
N SER A 67 15.58 31.19 19.12
CA SER A 67 16.87 31.60 18.57
C SER A 67 16.88 33.08 18.21
N ILE A 68 15.85 33.57 17.54
CA ILE A 68 15.71 35.01 17.19
C ILE A 68 15.65 35.87 18.47
N ALA A 69 14.75 35.53 19.40
CA ALA A 69 14.53 36.27 20.62
C ALA A 69 15.82 36.36 21.44
N TRP A 70 16.50 35.22 21.66
CA TRP A 70 17.72 35.19 22.44
C TRP A 70 18.87 35.95 21.77
N THR A 71 19.07 35.78 20.45
CA THR A 71 20.08 36.52 19.70
C THR A 71 19.86 38.02 19.80
N VAL A 72 18.61 38.50 19.63
CA VAL A 72 18.29 39.94 19.76
C VAL A 72 18.56 40.44 21.17
N ILE A 73 18.19 39.70 22.20
CA ILE A 73 18.45 40.08 23.61
C ILE A 73 19.95 40.15 23.87
N HIS A 74 20.70 39.12 23.45
CA HIS A 74 22.14 39.04 23.66
C HIS A 74 22.90 40.17 22.94
N GLU A 75 22.59 40.42 21.67
CA GLU A 75 23.27 41.47 20.89
C GLU A 75 22.93 42.89 21.38
N ARG A 76 21.72 43.10 21.91
CA ARG A 76 21.33 44.40 22.51
C ARG A 76 21.85 44.59 23.93
N ALA A 77 21.99 43.51 24.70
CA ALA A 77 22.46 43.53 26.07
C ALA A 77 24.00 43.50 26.21
N ALA A 78 24.73 43.18 25.13
CA ALA A 78 26.15 42.97 25.12
C ALA A 78 26.96 44.27 25.30
N THR A 79 26.95 44.82 26.52
CA THR A 79 28.10 45.55 27.04
C THR A 79 29.23 44.53 27.27
N SER A 80 30.46 44.92 27.00
CA SER A 80 31.68 44.10 26.85
C SER A 80 32.01 43.08 27.96
N ALA A 81 31.27 43.03 29.05
CA ALA A 81 31.51 42.17 30.21
C ALA A 81 30.74 40.81 30.16
N ALA A 82 29.81 40.60 29.24
CA ALA A 82 28.93 39.41 29.22
C ALA A 82 29.35 38.36 28.19
N ARG A 83 30.45 38.49 27.48
CA ARG A 83 31.01 37.47 26.62
C ARG A 83 31.76 36.42 27.45
N THR A 84 31.03 35.59 28.19
CA THR A 84 31.56 34.41 28.83
C THR A 84 32.10 33.48 27.78
N ASP A 85 33.36 33.08 27.95
CA ASP A 85 34.02 32.05 27.14
C ASP A 85 33.25 30.72 27.33
N GLN A 86 32.43 30.36 26.35
CA GLN A 86 31.61 29.14 26.37
C GLN A 86 32.31 27.98 25.71
N GLY A 87 33.61 28.09 25.36
CA GLY A 87 34.39 27.04 24.70
C GLY A 87 34.44 25.70 25.46
N ALA A 88 34.22 25.74 26.80
CA ALA A 88 34.16 24.55 27.62
C ALA A 88 32.98 23.61 27.23
N PHE A 89 31.91 24.10 26.61
CA PHE A 89 30.74 23.34 26.21
C PHE A 89 30.84 22.79 24.77
N ASP A 90 31.76 23.29 23.94
CA ASP A 90 31.88 22.91 22.53
C ASP A 90 32.10 21.39 22.35
N GLY A 91 32.99 20.80 23.15
CA GLY A 91 33.27 19.37 23.13
C GLY A 91 32.06 18.50 23.52
N ALA A 92 31.39 18.89 24.62
CA ALA A 92 30.18 18.20 25.08
C ALA A 92 29.04 18.31 24.05
N TYR A 93 28.90 19.49 23.42
CA TYR A 93 27.89 19.71 22.39
C TYR A 93 28.15 18.91 21.11
N ALA A 94 29.42 18.78 20.70
CA ALA A 94 29.84 17.95 19.56
C ALA A 94 29.55 16.46 19.81
N LEU A 95 29.84 15.95 21.02
CA LEU A 95 29.50 14.58 21.41
C LEU A 95 27.98 14.34 21.42
N THR A 96 27.23 15.31 21.95
CA THR A 96 25.76 15.27 21.96
C THR A 96 25.18 15.28 20.53
N PHE A 97 25.75 16.05 19.62
CA PHE A 97 25.35 16.07 18.22
C PHE A 97 25.59 14.71 17.55
N SER A 98 26.74 14.09 17.80
CA SER A 98 27.05 12.75 17.25
C SER A 98 26.06 11.70 17.75
N ALA A 99 25.76 11.71 19.05
CA ALA A 99 24.77 10.80 19.64
C ALA A 99 23.37 11.03 19.05
N MET A 100 22.98 12.30 18.88
CA MET A 100 21.71 12.68 18.28
C MET A 100 21.60 12.23 16.82
N GLY A 101 22.63 12.47 16.01
CA GLY A 101 22.69 12.05 14.61
C GLY A 101 22.52 10.51 14.49
N PHE A 102 23.20 9.78 15.34
CA PHE A 102 23.08 8.33 15.39
C PHE A 102 21.66 7.86 15.74
N LEU A 103 21.04 8.42 16.76
CA LEU A 103 19.67 8.10 17.15
C LEU A 103 18.66 8.40 16.02
N LEU A 104 18.82 9.52 15.32
CA LEU A 104 17.96 9.89 14.19
C LEU A 104 18.13 8.94 13.00
N VAL A 105 19.35 8.51 12.67
CA VAL A 105 19.60 7.51 11.62
C VAL A 105 18.92 6.20 11.98
N PHE A 106 19.05 5.72 13.21
CA PHE A 106 18.34 4.51 13.65
C PHE A 106 16.82 4.68 13.58
N ARG A 107 16.30 5.84 13.98
CA ARG A 107 14.88 6.15 13.93
C ARG A 107 14.35 6.06 12.49
N LEU A 108 15.02 6.74 11.56
CA LEU A 108 14.65 6.72 10.16
C LEU A 108 14.79 5.32 9.55
N ALA A 109 15.89 4.62 9.82
CA ALA A 109 16.11 3.27 9.30
C ALA A 109 14.99 2.30 9.76
N ARG A 110 14.61 2.33 11.04
CA ARG A 110 13.51 1.51 11.55
C ARG A 110 12.16 1.86 10.94
N ALA A 111 11.87 3.14 10.75
CA ALA A 111 10.65 3.59 10.09
C ALA A 111 10.62 3.18 8.60
N ALA A 112 11.75 3.32 7.89
CA ALA A 112 11.87 2.91 6.50
C ALA A 112 11.64 1.40 6.30
N VAL A 113 12.22 0.55 7.17
CA VAL A 113 11.96 -0.91 7.16
C VAL A 113 10.46 -1.20 7.26
N ARG A 114 9.73 -0.52 8.15
CA ARG A 114 8.28 -0.68 8.29
C ARG A 114 7.53 -0.31 7.02
N TRP A 115 7.95 0.76 6.34
CA TRP A 115 7.38 1.17 5.07
C TRP A 115 7.58 0.09 3.99
N TYR A 116 8.80 -0.46 3.88
CA TYR A 116 9.12 -1.55 2.95
C TYR A 116 8.38 -2.84 3.29
N ASP A 117 8.27 -3.21 4.56
CA ASP A 117 7.50 -4.38 5.01
C ASP A 117 6.02 -4.22 4.64
N GLY A 118 5.45 -3.03 4.83
CA GLY A 118 4.09 -2.72 4.41
C GLY A 118 3.91 -2.86 2.89
N ARG A 119 4.87 -2.35 2.11
CA ARG A 119 4.86 -2.47 0.64
C ARG A 119 5.00 -3.93 0.19
N ALA A 120 5.89 -4.70 0.81
CA ALA A 120 6.11 -6.09 0.50
C ALA A 120 4.86 -6.94 0.80
N ALA A 121 4.26 -6.77 1.98
CA ALA A 121 3.06 -7.50 2.37
C ALA A 121 1.85 -7.15 1.49
N PHE A 122 1.64 -5.86 1.13
CA PHE A 122 0.58 -5.49 0.19
C PHE A 122 0.87 -6.00 -1.24
N GLY A 123 2.14 -6.02 -1.65
CA GLY A 123 2.58 -6.68 -2.88
C GLY A 123 2.27 -8.17 -2.88
N GLY A 124 2.44 -8.82 -1.72
CA GLY A 124 2.06 -10.20 -1.48
C GLY A 124 0.55 -10.45 -1.64
N ILE A 125 -0.30 -9.50 -1.22
CA ILE A 125 -1.75 -9.56 -1.48
C ILE A 125 -2.01 -9.61 -3.00
N VAL A 126 -1.46 -8.65 -3.76
CA VAL A 126 -1.67 -8.58 -5.21
C VAL A 126 -1.16 -9.84 -5.92
N ALA A 127 0.03 -10.31 -5.57
CA ALA A 127 0.61 -11.53 -6.12
C ALA A 127 -0.21 -12.78 -5.75
N GLY A 128 -0.66 -12.85 -4.50
CA GLY A 128 -1.46 -13.97 -4.00
C GLY A 128 -2.85 -14.04 -4.63
N VAL A 129 -3.51 -12.90 -4.86
CA VAL A 129 -4.79 -12.84 -5.59
C VAL A 129 -4.62 -13.39 -7.00
N ARG A 130 -3.60 -12.91 -7.73
CA ARG A 130 -3.31 -13.42 -9.10
C ARG A 130 -3.05 -14.92 -9.10
N ALA A 131 -2.19 -15.38 -8.19
CA ALA A 131 -1.85 -16.80 -8.10
C ALA A 131 -3.05 -17.69 -7.69
N PHE A 132 -3.96 -17.17 -6.85
CA PHE A 132 -5.18 -17.86 -6.49
C PHE A 132 -6.14 -17.95 -7.69
N VAL A 133 -6.38 -16.85 -8.39
CA VAL A 133 -7.28 -16.77 -9.54
C VAL A 133 -6.75 -17.63 -10.69
N ASP A 134 -5.45 -17.61 -10.96
CA ASP A 134 -4.81 -18.43 -12.00
C ASP A 134 -5.09 -19.93 -11.82
N VAL A 135 -4.80 -20.46 -10.64
CA VAL A 135 -5.07 -21.87 -10.33
C VAL A 135 -6.57 -22.18 -10.33
N LEU A 136 -7.38 -21.23 -9.87
CA LEU A 136 -8.84 -21.39 -9.87
C LEU A 136 -9.41 -21.47 -11.29
N LEU A 137 -8.93 -20.62 -12.20
CA LEU A 137 -9.29 -20.63 -13.63
C LEU A 137 -8.85 -21.93 -14.32
N MET A 138 -7.67 -22.43 -13.98
CA MET A 138 -7.10 -23.61 -14.61
C MET A 138 -7.83 -24.91 -14.23
N TYR A 139 -8.30 -25.02 -12.98
CA TYR A 139 -8.78 -26.29 -12.40
C TYR A 139 -10.20 -26.23 -11.81
N GLY A 140 -10.86 -25.09 -11.84
CA GLY A 140 -12.15 -24.87 -11.18
C GLY A 140 -13.36 -25.58 -11.79
N GLY A 141 -13.18 -26.16 -13.00
CA GLY A 141 -14.20 -26.93 -13.71
C GLY A 141 -14.82 -26.19 -14.89
N ASP A 142 -15.14 -26.98 -15.95
CA ASP A 142 -15.63 -26.47 -17.24
C ASP A 142 -17.16 -26.44 -17.34
N ASP A 143 -17.86 -27.02 -16.35
CA ASP A 143 -19.31 -27.00 -16.28
C ASP A 143 -19.83 -25.63 -15.81
N ASP A 144 -21.12 -25.34 -16.00
CA ASP A 144 -21.69 -24.05 -15.63
C ASP A 144 -21.60 -23.72 -14.12
N ARG A 145 -21.62 -24.77 -13.27
CA ARG A 145 -21.43 -24.61 -11.82
C ARG A 145 -20.01 -24.29 -11.45
N GLY A 146 -19.06 -24.99 -12.06
CA GLY A 146 -17.64 -24.75 -11.86
C GLY A 146 -17.27 -23.32 -12.29
N ARG A 147 -17.69 -22.91 -13.48
CA ARG A 147 -17.47 -21.54 -13.98
C ARG A 147 -18.07 -20.47 -13.06
N ALA A 148 -19.32 -20.65 -12.62
CA ALA A 148 -19.92 -19.72 -11.67
C ALA A 148 -19.17 -19.64 -10.34
N ALA A 149 -18.65 -20.78 -9.86
CA ALA A 149 -17.85 -20.81 -8.64
C ALA A 149 -16.45 -20.18 -8.85
N VAL A 150 -15.86 -20.29 -10.03
CA VAL A 150 -14.61 -19.60 -10.42
C VAL A 150 -14.82 -18.10 -10.46
N ASP A 151 -15.89 -17.62 -11.12
CA ASP A 151 -16.25 -16.21 -11.16
C ASP A 151 -16.44 -15.62 -9.76
N ASP A 152 -17.18 -16.32 -8.90
CA ASP A 152 -17.35 -15.92 -7.50
C ASP A 152 -16.02 -15.87 -6.76
N GLY A 153 -15.15 -16.87 -6.93
CA GLY A 153 -13.85 -16.91 -6.29
C GLY A 153 -12.94 -15.76 -6.71
N ALA A 154 -12.93 -15.43 -8.00
CA ALA A 154 -12.17 -14.31 -8.54
C ALA A 154 -12.73 -12.96 -8.06
N ALA A 155 -14.06 -12.79 -8.04
CA ALA A 155 -14.71 -11.60 -7.49
C ALA A 155 -14.37 -11.37 -6.02
N TRP A 156 -14.46 -12.41 -5.20
CA TRP A 156 -14.14 -12.32 -3.79
C TRP A 156 -12.65 -12.09 -3.52
N ALA A 157 -11.75 -12.60 -4.38
CA ALA A 157 -10.32 -12.32 -4.29
C ALA A 157 -10.00 -10.86 -4.64
N CYS A 158 -10.67 -10.27 -5.64
CA CYS A 158 -10.61 -8.85 -5.91
C CYS A 158 -11.15 -8.02 -4.75
N ALA A 159 -12.34 -8.36 -4.27
CA ALA A 159 -12.96 -7.70 -3.11
C ALA A 159 -12.07 -7.75 -1.86
N PHE A 160 -11.33 -8.84 -1.66
CA PHE A 160 -10.37 -8.97 -0.57
C PHE A 160 -9.25 -7.93 -0.65
N ALA A 161 -8.71 -7.66 -1.83
CA ALA A 161 -7.66 -6.63 -1.99
C ALA A 161 -8.20 -5.23 -1.62
N SER A 162 -9.41 -4.90 -2.05
CA SER A 162 -10.09 -3.64 -1.71
C SER A 162 -10.44 -3.57 -0.22
N ALA A 163 -11.05 -4.63 0.33
CA ALA A 163 -11.37 -4.73 1.76
C ALA A 163 -10.11 -4.57 2.63
N SER A 164 -8.98 -5.14 2.23
CA SER A 164 -7.70 -5.01 2.94
C SER A 164 -7.21 -3.57 2.95
N LYS A 165 -7.28 -2.87 1.83
CA LYS A 165 -6.97 -1.44 1.72
C LYS A 165 -7.86 -0.60 2.65
N CYS A 166 -9.17 -0.77 2.58
CA CYS A 166 -10.12 -0.06 3.42
C CYS A 166 -9.89 -0.34 4.91
N HIS A 167 -9.70 -1.60 5.27
CA HIS A 167 -9.40 -2.02 6.64
C HIS A 167 -8.14 -1.36 7.20
N LEU A 168 -7.06 -1.31 6.42
CA LEU A 168 -5.80 -0.65 6.82
C LEU A 168 -5.97 0.87 6.99
N ARG A 169 -6.86 1.50 6.24
CA ARG A 169 -7.22 2.92 6.38
C ARG A 169 -8.19 3.21 7.51
N GLY A 170 -8.73 2.18 8.16
CA GLY A 170 -9.74 2.30 9.22
C GLY A 170 -11.17 2.44 8.71
N ALA A 171 -11.39 2.31 7.42
CA ALA A 171 -12.71 2.25 6.82
C ALA A 171 -13.26 0.82 6.86
N ARG A 172 -14.56 0.69 7.10
CA ARG A 172 -15.26 -0.61 7.04
C ARG A 172 -15.96 -0.84 5.70
N GLU A 173 -16.32 0.24 5.03
CA GLU A 173 -17.06 0.19 3.79
C GLU A 173 -16.11 0.24 2.60
N ILE A 174 -16.39 -0.60 1.61
CA ILE A 174 -15.80 -0.52 0.29
C ILE A 174 -16.70 0.40 -0.52
N GLU A 175 -16.11 1.36 -1.20
CA GLU A 175 -16.83 2.29 -2.05
C GLU A 175 -17.51 1.52 -3.20
N ARG A 176 -18.76 1.89 -3.52
CA ARG A 176 -19.56 1.16 -4.52
C ARG A 176 -18.86 1.12 -5.88
N ASP A 177 -18.41 2.27 -6.32
CA ASP A 177 -17.78 2.42 -7.62
C ASP A 177 -16.44 1.68 -7.73
N GLU A 178 -15.74 1.50 -6.61
CA GLU A 178 -14.48 0.75 -6.57
C GLU A 178 -14.64 -0.74 -6.91
N VAL A 179 -15.78 -1.32 -6.59
CA VAL A 179 -16.09 -2.75 -6.86
C VAL A 179 -17.21 -2.91 -7.89
N ALA A 180 -17.46 -1.86 -8.71
CA ALA A 180 -18.44 -1.91 -9.77
C ALA A 180 -18.15 -3.07 -10.75
N GLY A 181 -19.16 -3.90 -11.00
CA GLY A 181 -19.03 -5.09 -11.85
C GLY A 181 -18.24 -6.25 -11.23
N ILE A 182 -17.83 -6.14 -9.95
CA ILE A 182 -17.13 -7.19 -9.20
C ILE A 182 -18.04 -7.78 -8.13
N LEU A 183 -18.63 -6.93 -7.28
CA LEU A 183 -19.54 -7.35 -6.23
C LEU A 183 -20.95 -6.79 -6.45
N SER A 184 -21.96 -7.55 -6.07
CA SER A 184 -23.33 -7.03 -5.91
C SER A 184 -23.41 -6.04 -4.73
N ASP A 185 -24.42 -5.16 -4.73
CA ASP A 185 -24.65 -4.26 -3.61
C ASP A 185 -24.94 -5.03 -2.30
N GLU A 186 -25.62 -6.18 -2.39
CA GLU A 186 -25.90 -7.05 -1.25
C GLU A 186 -24.61 -7.61 -0.63
N ASP A 187 -23.71 -8.13 -1.47
CA ASP A 187 -22.42 -8.67 -1.03
C ASP A 187 -21.53 -7.58 -0.45
N ARG A 188 -21.49 -6.39 -1.08
CA ARG A 188 -20.77 -5.23 -0.57
C ARG A 188 -21.26 -4.83 0.83
N VAL A 189 -22.58 -4.79 1.04
CA VAL A 189 -23.17 -4.51 2.35
C VAL A 189 -22.85 -5.63 3.36
N ALA A 190 -22.84 -6.89 2.94
CA ALA A 190 -22.45 -8.00 3.79
C ALA A 190 -20.99 -7.90 4.27
N VAL A 191 -20.08 -7.51 3.37
CA VAL A 191 -18.67 -7.22 3.72
C VAL A 191 -18.60 -6.12 4.78
N SER A 192 -19.30 -5.00 4.56
CA SER A 192 -19.28 -3.83 5.46
C SER A 192 -19.85 -4.12 6.84
N ARG A 193 -20.83 -5.02 6.94
CA ARG A 193 -21.43 -5.46 8.22
C ARG A 193 -20.54 -6.42 9.00
N SER A 194 -19.57 -7.05 8.35
CA SER A 194 -18.70 -8.01 9.02
C SER A 194 -17.77 -7.28 10.02
N LYS A 195 -17.41 -7.98 11.11
CA LYS A 195 -16.43 -7.45 12.07
C LYS A 195 -15.04 -7.28 11.47
N HIS A 196 -14.73 -8.11 10.47
CA HIS A 196 -13.42 -8.16 9.84
C HIS A 196 -13.58 -8.36 8.32
N PRO A 197 -13.77 -7.27 7.55
CA PRO A 197 -14.05 -7.33 6.12
C PRO A 197 -13.08 -8.19 5.30
N PRO A 198 -11.73 -8.10 5.45
CA PRO A 198 -10.82 -8.96 4.72
C PRO A 198 -11.02 -10.45 4.98
N LEU A 199 -11.17 -10.87 6.24
CA LEU A 199 -11.38 -12.28 6.58
C LEU A 199 -12.73 -12.81 6.06
N PHE A 200 -13.75 -11.95 6.00
CA PHE A 200 -15.01 -12.30 5.38
C PHE A 200 -14.83 -12.64 3.89
N CYS A 201 -14.13 -11.80 3.14
CA CYS A 201 -13.82 -12.05 1.74
C CYS A 201 -13.04 -13.37 1.54
N LEU A 202 -12.04 -13.65 2.38
CA LEU A 202 -11.29 -14.92 2.33
C LEU A 202 -12.18 -16.13 2.64
N SER A 203 -13.15 -16.00 3.56
CA SER A 203 -14.12 -17.07 3.83
C SER A 203 -15.00 -17.35 2.60
N MET A 204 -15.36 -16.31 1.85
CA MET A 204 -16.11 -16.45 0.60
C MET A 204 -15.25 -17.05 -0.52
N CYS A 205 -13.95 -16.73 -0.61
CA CYS A 205 -13.01 -17.43 -1.50
C CYS A 205 -12.98 -18.94 -1.19
N ARG A 206 -12.90 -19.33 0.10
CA ARG A 206 -12.92 -20.76 0.48
C ARG A 206 -14.26 -21.42 0.12
N ARG A 207 -15.35 -20.69 0.24
CA ARG A 207 -16.68 -21.18 -0.15
C ARG A 207 -16.75 -21.41 -1.67
N ALA A 208 -16.17 -20.52 -2.47
CA ALA A 208 -16.05 -20.67 -3.90
C ALA A 208 -15.21 -21.90 -4.26
N VAL A 209 -14.03 -22.05 -3.63
CA VAL A 209 -13.19 -23.26 -3.77
C VAL A 209 -13.99 -24.54 -3.44
N LYS A 210 -14.74 -24.57 -2.35
CA LYS A 210 -15.57 -25.71 -2.00
C LYS A 210 -16.55 -26.05 -3.14
N ARG A 211 -17.25 -25.05 -3.70
CA ARG A 211 -18.22 -25.24 -4.80
C ARG A 211 -17.58 -25.75 -6.10
N CYS A 212 -16.37 -25.30 -6.44
CA CYS A 212 -15.64 -25.77 -7.61
C CYS A 212 -15.39 -27.28 -7.59
N PHE A 213 -15.27 -27.88 -6.42
CA PHE A 213 -14.98 -29.30 -6.22
C PHE A 213 -16.15 -30.11 -5.64
N GLU A 214 -17.36 -29.57 -5.63
CA GLU A 214 -18.57 -30.32 -5.24
C GLU A 214 -18.83 -31.44 -6.26
N GLY A 215 -19.04 -32.66 -5.76
CA GLY A 215 -19.21 -33.86 -6.60
C GLY A 215 -17.92 -34.61 -6.96
N ARG A 216 -16.74 -34.00 -6.77
CA ARG A 216 -15.42 -34.64 -7.01
C ARG A 216 -14.81 -35.24 -5.74
N GLY A 217 -15.60 -35.54 -4.73
CA GLY A 217 -15.17 -35.80 -3.35
C GLY A 217 -14.26 -37.00 -3.07
N ARG A 218 -14.06 -37.92 -4.03
CA ARG A 218 -13.17 -39.09 -3.88
C ARG A 218 -11.99 -39.08 -4.84
N ASP A 219 -11.86 -38.07 -5.67
CA ASP A 219 -10.73 -37.84 -6.55
C ASP A 219 -9.55 -37.31 -5.77
N ALA A 220 -8.41 -38.00 -5.78
CA ALA A 220 -7.19 -37.61 -5.07
C ALA A 220 -6.63 -36.28 -5.63
N ASP A 221 -6.74 -36.09 -6.94
CA ASP A 221 -6.23 -34.87 -7.60
C ASP A 221 -7.11 -33.66 -7.22
N ALA A 222 -8.42 -33.83 -7.18
CA ALA A 222 -9.34 -32.80 -6.72
C ALA A 222 -9.09 -32.43 -5.25
N ALA A 223 -8.74 -33.41 -4.41
CA ALA A 223 -8.38 -33.15 -3.01
C ALA A 223 -7.07 -32.37 -2.89
N ALA A 224 -6.06 -32.71 -3.69
CA ALA A 224 -4.77 -32.01 -3.72
C ALA A 224 -4.93 -30.56 -4.23
N LEU A 225 -5.69 -30.33 -5.30
CA LEU A 225 -5.95 -29.00 -5.84
C LEU A 225 -6.75 -28.13 -4.86
N ARG A 226 -7.75 -28.70 -4.20
CA ARG A 226 -8.50 -28.00 -3.14
C ARG A 226 -7.59 -27.60 -1.98
N TYR A 227 -6.66 -28.46 -1.59
CA TYR A 227 -5.66 -28.16 -0.55
C TYR A 227 -4.75 -27.02 -1.01
N GLU A 228 -4.23 -27.08 -2.23
CA GLU A 228 -3.35 -26.03 -2.80
C GLU A 228 -4.06 -24.66 -2.85
N LEU A 229 -5.30 -24.62 -3.35
CA LEU A 229 -6.09 -23.38 -3.36
C LEU A 229 -6.32 -22.81 -1.95
N ASN A 230 -6.60 -23.68 -0.96
CA ASN A 230 -6.75 -23.22 0.43
C ASN A 230 -5.42 -22.69 1.00
N LYS A 231 -4.28 -23.27 0.66
CA LYS A 231 -2.96 -22.73 1.04
C LYS A 231 -2.73 -21.33 0.47
N ARG A 232 -3.20 -21.04 -0.77
CA ARG A 232 -3.13 -19.71 -1.34
C ARG A 232 -4.00 -18.71 -0.57
N VAL A 233 -5.19 -19.14 -0.12
CA VAL A 233 -6.03 -18.33 0.76
C VAL A 233 -5.36 -18.13 2.14
N ASP A 234 -4.66 -19.13 2.69
CA ASP A 234 -3.87 -18.99 3.92
C ASP A 234 -2.73 -17.99 3.75
N PHE A 235 -2.05 -18.02 2.61
CA PHE A 235 -1.04 -17.02 2.27
C PHE A 235 -1.62 -15.60 2.28
N LEU A 236 -2.77 -15.39 1.64
CA LEU A 236 -3.46 -14.08 1.65
C LEU A 236 -3.81 -13.63 3.08
N ALA A 237 -4.30 -14.55 3.92
CA ALA A 237 -4.58 -14.29 5.33
C ALA A 237 -3.30 -13.87 6.09
N SER A 238 -2.17 -14.52 5.80
CA SER A 238 -0.88 -14.19 6.43
C SER A 238 -0.41 -12.78 6.07
N GLN A 239 -0.64 -12.34 4.82
CA GLN A 239 -0.27 -10.98 4.37
C GLN A 239 -1.09 -9.90 5.09
N VAL A 240 -2.40 -10.11 5.23
CA VAL A 240 -3.24 -9.20 6.04
C VAL A 240 -2.77 -9.16 7.48
N GLY A 241 -2.53 -10.31 8.09
CA GLY A 241 -2.01 -10.38 9.46
C GLY A 241 -0.66 -9.66 9.64
N ALA A 242 0.22 -9.69 8.63
CA ALA A 242 1.46 -8.91 8.64
C ALA A 242 1.19 -7.40 8.61
N LEU A 243 0.28 -6.95 7.76
CA LEU A 243 -0.11 -5.53 7.66
C LEU A 243 -0.83 -5.03 8.92
N GLU A 244 -1.67 -5.86 9.53
CA GLU A 244 -2.34 -5.54 10.79
C GLU A 244 -1.35 -5.40 11.95
N ARG A 245 -0.39 -6.30 12.07
CA ARG A 245 0.70 -6.17 13.06
C ARG A 245 1.46 -4.87 12.85
N LEU A 246 1.77 -4.53 11.61
CA LEU A 246 2.48 -3.30 11.27
C LEU A 246 1.65 -2.06 11.63
N ARG A 247 0.34 -2.08 11.43
CA ARG A 247 -0.56 -1.00 11.80
C ARG A 247 -0.76 -0.90 13.32
N ALA A 248 -0.96 -2.02 14.00
CA ALA A 248 -1.31 -2.06 15.42
C ALA A 248 -0.09 -1.83 16.34
N THR A 249 1.10 -2.31 15.93
CA THR A 249 2.31 -2.23 16.74
C THR A 249 3.20 -1.11 16.23
N LYS A 250 3.15 0.05 16.86
CA LYS A 250 4.05 1.19 16.59
C LYS A 250 5.46 0.90 17.11
N ILE A 251 6.42 1.76 16.75
CA ILE A 251 7.73 1.77 17.42
C ILE A 251 7.51 2.09 18.90
N PRO A 252 8.27 1.46 19.82
CA PRO A 252 8.08 1.68 21.26
C PRO A 252 8.06 3.16 21.62
N GLU A 253 7.01 3.57 22.31
CA GLU A 253 6.72 4.99 22.59
C GLU A 253 7.84 5.62 23.42
N ILE A 254 8.38 4.90 24.39
CA ILE A 254 9.48 5.38 25.25
C ILE A 254 10.70 5.81 24.42
N TYR A 255 11.03 5.05 23.35
CA TYR A 255 12.13 5.38 22.46
C TYR A 255 11.87 6.67 21.69
N VAL A 256 10.65 6.81 21.16
CA VAL A 256 10.26 8.01 20.39
C VAL A 256 10.21 9.24 21.27
N ILE A 257 9.65 9.14 22.48
CA ILE A 257 9.59 10.23 23.45
C ILE A 257 10.99 10.67 23.83
N HIS A 258 11.86 9.72 24.21
CA HIS A 258 13.23 10.05 24.60
C HIS A 258 13.99 10.76 23.48
N LEU A 259 13.92 10.23 22.25
CA LEU A 259 14.58 10.83 21.10
C LEU A 259 14.08 12.26 20.83
N ARG A 260 12.76 12.46 20.81
CA ARG A 260 12.15 13.78 20.53
C ARG A 260 12.46 14.79 21.63
N THR A 261 12.42 14.37 22.90
CA THR A 261 12.77 15.23 24.03
C THR A 261 14.24 15.66 23.96
N PHE A 262 15.14 14.70 23.68
CA PHE A 262 16.55 14.98 23.54
C PHE A 262 16.85 15.89 22.33
N LEU A 263 16.24 15.62 21.19
CA LEU A 263 16.33 16.44 19.99
C LEU A 263 15.86 17.88 20.24
N PHE A 264 14.69 18.03 20.87
CA PHE A 264 14.14 19.34 21.18
C PHE A 264 15.01 20.11 22.18
N ALA A 265 15.47 19.45 23.26
CA ALA A 265 16.38 20.05 24.24
C ALA A 265 17.69 20.49 23.59
N TYR A 266 18.27 19.67 22.72
CA TYR A 266 19.47 20.00 21.96
C TYR A 266 19.27 21.25 21.08
N LEU A 267 18.20 21.28 20.29
CA LEU A 267 17.93 22.39 19.37
C LEU A 267 17.62 23.70 20.10
N ILE A 268 16.82 23.64 21.19
CA ILE A 268 16.45 24.84 21.93
C ILE A 268 17.59 25.42 22.75
N SER A 269 18.55 24.61 23.17
CA SER A 269 19.75 25.04 23.88
C SER A 269 20.82 25.65 22.95
N MET A 270 20.79 25.36 21.68
CA MET A 270 21.79 25.78 20.68
C MET A 270 22.04 27.27 20.62
N PRO A 271 21.02 28.16 20.59
CA PRO A 271 21.26 29.60 20.57
C PRO A 271 21.93 30.13 21.84
N PHE A 272 21.67 29.49 23.00
CA PHE A 272 22.31 29.90 24.26
C PHE A 272 23.81 29.57 24.28
N VAL A 273 24.21 28.49 23.65
CA VAL A 273 25.62 28.06 23.61
C VAL A 273 26.43 28.84 22.57
N PHE A 274 25.85 29.13 21.40
CA PHE A 274 26.65 29.62 20.24
C PHE A 274 26.48 31.11 19.96
N VAL A 275 25.56 31.84 20.59
CA VAL A 275 25.31 33.24 20.29
C VAL A 275 26.54 34.10 20.55
N GLY A 276 27.29 33.86 21.62
CA GLY A 276 28.51 34.58 21.93
C GLY A 276 29.61 34.47 20.87
N ARG A 277 29.60 33.40 20.11
CA ARG A 277 30.60 33.09 19.05
C ARG A 277 30.12 33.50 17.65
N TRP A 278 28.86 33.30 17.36
CA TRP A 278 28.31 33.53 16.02
C TRP A 278 27.48 34.77 15.86
N GLY A 279 27.14 35.46 16.99
CA GLY A 279 26.31 36.64 16.97
C GLY A 279 25.03 36.43 16.17
N TRP A 280 24.72 37.34 15.26
CA TRP A 280 23.57 37.23 14.34
C TRP A 280 23.57 35.99 13.46
N GLY A 281 24.75 35.39 13.18
CA GLY A 281 24.86 34.13 12.44
C GLY A 281 24.20 32.94 13.11
N THR A 282 23.97 33.01 14.43
CA THR A 282 23.29 31.98 15.21
C THR A 282 21.90 31.69 14.67
N ILE A 283 21.16 32.68 14.22
CA ILE A 283 19.80 32.51 13.67
C ILE A 283 19.84 31.63 12.45
N ALA A 284 20.74 31.93 11.51
CA ALA A 284 20.87 31.14 10.28
C ALA A 284 21.36 29.70 10.55
N ALA A 285 22.33 29.55 11.46
CA ALA A 285 22.86 28.25 11.85
C ALA A 285 21.80 27.35 12.52
N VAL A 286 21.05 27.91 13.50
CA VAL A 286 19.97 27.17 14.18
C VAL A 286 18.86 26.80 13.19
N ALA A 287 18.48 27.70 12.28
CA ALA A 287 17.49 27.40 11.25
C ALA A 287 17.93 26.24 10.36
N CYS A 288 19.19 26.25 9.90
CA CYS A 288 19.73 25.19 9.06
C CYS A 288 19.79 23.84 9.78
N VAL A 289 20.34 23.80 11.01
CA VAL A 289 20.47 22.57 11.80
C VAL A 289 19.09 22.02 12.21
N SER A 290 18.20 22.90 12.68
CA SER A 290 16.85 22.46 13.07
C SER A 290 16.04 21.96 11.88
N PHE A 291 16.16 22.57 10.70
CA PHE A 291 15.54 22.06 9.48
C PHE A 291 16.05 20.67 9.13
N ALA A 292 17.37 20.44 9.16
CA ALA A 292 17.96 19.15 8.84
C ALA A 292 17.53 18.06 9.82
N LEU A 293 17.66 18.29 11.13
CA LEU A 293 17.39 17.26 12.13
C LEU A 293 15.88 16.97 12.31
N LEU A 294 15.06 18.02 12.35
CA LEU A 294 13.60 17.85 12.42
C LEU A 294 13.02 17.29 11.13
N GLY A 295 13.64 17.57 9.98
CA GLY A 295 13.28 16.99 8.69
C GLY A 295 13.46 15.47 8.67
N ILE A 296 14.56 14.96 9.26
CA ILE A 296 14.80 13.52 9.40
C ILE A 296 13.73 12.87 10.29
N GLU A 297 13.39 13.49 11.44
CA GLU A 297 12.32 12.99 12.31
C GLU A 297 10.95 13.03 11.62
N GLY A 298 10.68 14.10 10.87
CA GLY A 298 9.47 14.22 10.04
C GLY A 298 9.36 13.08 9.02
N ALA A 299 10.44 12.79 8.29
CA ALA A 299 10.50 11.69 7.33
C ALA A 299 10.28 10.33 8.02
N ALA A 300 10.88 10.11 9.19
CA ALA A 300 10.67 8.89 9.96
C ALA A 300 9.20 8.73 10.40
N THR A 301 8.56 9.81 10.80
CA THR A 301 7.14 9.80 11.19
C THR A 301 6.22 9.42 10.03
N GLU A 302 6.49 9.93 8.83
CA GLU A 302 5.74 9.59 7.61
C GLU A 302 5.90 8.11 7.22
N CYS A 303 7.08 7.53 7.40
CA CYS A 303 7.34 6.13 7.07
C CYS A 303 6.78 5.13 8.07
N GLU A 304 6.49 5.54 9.31
CA GLU A 304 6.15 4.62 10.41
C GLU A 304 4.83 3.88 10.22
N ILE A 305 3.78 4.54 9.69
CA ILE A 305 2.46 3.97 9.42
C ILE A 305 1.99 4.42 8.04
N PRO A 306 2.40 3.74 6.95
CA PRO A 306 2.27 4.25 5.60
C PRO A 306 0.92 3.90 4.93
N PHE A 307 -0.22 3.96 5.64
CA PHE A 307 -1.51 3.48 5.14
C PHE A 307 -2.55 4.56 4.86
N SER A 308 -2.28 5.85 5.15
CA SER A 308 -3.22 6.92 4.89
C SER A 308 -3.34 7.24 3.39
N ALA A 309 -4.55 7.64 2.96
CA ALA A 309 -4.78 8.14 1.61
C ALA A 309 -4.32 9.59 1.41
N THR A 310 -4.17 10.36 2.50
CA THR A 310 -3.95 11.80 2.45
C THR A 310 -2.47 12.21 2.49
N HIS A 311 -1.57 11.28 2.75
CA HIS A 311 -0.13 11.53 2.84
C HIS A 311 0.58 11.10 1.55
N ALA A 312 1.35 11.99 0.96
CA ALA A 312 2.04 11.77 -0.31
C ALA A 312 3.05 10.61 -0.27
N ASN A 313 3.68 10.39 0.89
CA ASN A 313 4.72 9.38 1.08
C ASN A 313 4.19 8.00 1.51
N HIS A 314 2.87 7.87 1.71
CA HIS A 314 2.26 6.60 2.08
C HIS A 314 2.10 5.67 0.87
N LEU A 315 1.82 4.38 1.16
CA LEU A 315 1.66 3.36 0.12
C LEU A 315 0.47 3.69 -0.79
N ARG A 316 0.70 3.62 -2.10
CA ARG A 316 -0.29 3.86 -3.15
C ARG A 316 -1.22 2.66 -3.32
N MET A 317 -1.92 2.28 -2.23
CA MET A 317 -2.74 1.06 -2.20
C MET A 317 -3.86 1.08 -3.25
N ASP A 318 -4.38 2.25 -3.61
CA ASP A 318 -5.40 2.37 -4.68
C ASP A 318 -4.85 1.93 -6.03
N GLN A 319 -3.63 2.32 -6.38
CA GLN A 319 -2.97 1.89 -7.62
C GLN A 319 -2.69 0.38 -7.61
N TYR A 320 -2.32 -0.18 -6.46
CA TYR A 320 -2.08 -1.62 -6.34
C TYR A 320 -3.37 -2.43 -6.51
N VAL A 321 -4.49 -1.95 -5.94
CA VAL A 321 -5.81 -2.56 -6.10
C VAL A 321 -6.27 -2.46 -7.55
N MET A 322 -6.12 -1.30 -8.19
CA MET A 322 -6.45 -1.10 -9.60
C MET A 322 -5.68 -2.07 -10.49
N GLY A 323 -4.34 -2.15 -10.34
CA GLY A 323 -3.52 -3.08 -11.09
C GLY A 323 -3.87 -4.56 -10.81
N CYS A 324 -4.34 -4.88 -9.59
CA CYS A 324 -4.84 -6.20 -9.28
C CYS A 324 -6.12 -6.53 -10.09
N PHE A 325 -7.06 -5.61 -10.15
CA PHE A 325 -8.30 -5.77 -10.92
C PHE A 325 -8.05 -5.89 -12.43
N ASP A 326 -7.19 -5.03 -12.98
CA ASP A 326 -6.81 -5.09 -14.39
C ASP A 326 -6.16 -6.43 -14.74
N ASN A 327 -5.30 -6.96 -13.87
CA ASN A 327 -4.67 -8.27 -14.07
C ASN A 327 -5.69 -9.42 -14.03
N VAL A 328 -6.61 -9.41 -13.08
CA VAL A 328 -7.66 -10.44 -12.98
C VAL A 328 -8.59 -10.37 -14.19
N ALA A 329 -8.98 -9.17 -14.64
CA ALA A 329 -9.79 -9.01 -15.85
C ALA A 329 -9.09 -9.58 -17.10
N ALA A 330 -7.78 -9.35 -17.26
CA ALA A 330 -6.99 -9.91 -18.36
C ALA A 330 -6.91 -11.44 -18.28
N MET A 331 -6.73 -12.01 -17.08
CA MET A 331 -6.70 -13.47 -16.89
C MET A 331 -8.03 -14.13 -17.28
N LEU A 332 -9.16 -13.51 -16.94
CA LEU A 332 -10.50 -13.97 -17.34
C LEU A 332 -10.69 -13.87 -18.87
N GLU A 333 -10.16 -12.85 -19.51
CA GLU A 333 -10.20 -12.67 -20.94
C GLU A 333 -9.41 -13.77 -21.68
N TRP A 334 -8.16 -14.02 -21.27
CA TRP A 334 -7.32 -15.07 -21.85
C TRP A 334 -7.97 -16.46 -21.72
N GLN A 335 -8.63 -16.73 -20.59
CA GLN A 335 -9.35 -17.97 -20.40
C GLN A 335 -10.55 -18.08 -21.35
N ASP A 336 -11.35 -17.02 -21.49
CA ASP A 336 -12.48 -16.97 -22.42
C ASP A 336 -12.02 -17.19 -23.88
N GLU A 337 -10.92 -16.56 -24.29
CA GLU A 337 -10.35 -16.70 -25.64
C GLU A 337 -9.87 -18.13 -25.90
N ARG A 338 -9.19 -18.74 -24.93
CA ARG A 338 -8.71 -20.12 -25.04
C ARG A 338 -9.85 -21.12 -25.19
N VAL A 339 -10.86 -21.04 -24.32
CA VAL A 339 -12.04 -21.92 -24.37
C VAL A 339 -12.79 -21.77 -25.68
N ASN A 340 -12.95 -20.54 -26.19
CA ASN A 340 -13.58 -20.28 -27.47
C ASN A 340 -12.74 -20.81 -28.66
N GLY A 341 -11.41 -20.72 -28.59
CA GLY A 341 -10.48 -21.23 -29.58
C GLY A 341 -10.49 -22.75 -29.65
N GLU A 342 -10.44 -23.44 -28.52
CA GLU A 342 -10.52 -24.89 -28.40
C GLU A 342 -11.84 -25.44 -28.98
N ARG A 343 -12.98 -24.82 -28.64
CA ARG A 343 -14.31 -25.18 -29.18
C ARG A 343 -14.42 -24.96 -30.68
N ARG A 344 -13.84 -23.87 -31.23
CA ARG A 344 -13.79 -23.68 -32.68
C ARG A 344 -13.00 -24.80 -33.36
N GLY A 345 -11.87 -25.20 -32.77
CA GLY A 345 -11.06 -26.30 -33.24
C GLY A 345 -11.80 -27.63 -33.21
N GLU A 346 -12.56 -27.94 -32.17
CA GLU A 346 -13.42 -29.13 -32.07
C GLU A 346 -14.55 -29.12 -33.08
N VAL A 347 -15.24 -28.00 -33.28
CA VAL A 347 -16.30 -27.87 -34.30
C VAL A 347 -15.74 -28.09 -35.70
N ILE A 348 -14.55 -27.54 -36.00
CA ILE A 348 -13.89 -27.76 -37.30
C ILE A 348 -13.51 -29.20 -37.47
N ARG A 349 -12.94 -29.87 -36.47
CA ARG A 349 -12.61 -31.32 -36.53
C ARG A 349 -13.85 -32.18 -36.74
N ALA A 350 -14.91 -31.95 -35.97
CA ALA A 350 -16.16 -32.67 -36.10
C ALA A 350 -16.80 -32.50 -37.50
N SER A 351 -16.73 -31.29 -38.06
CA SER A 351 -17.23 -31.03 -39.42
C SER A 351 -16.40 -31.70 -40.50
N VAL A 352 -15.08 -31.83 -40.29
CA VAL A 352 -14.18 -32.59 -41.20
C VAL A 352 -14.47 -34.07 -41.13
N ASP A 353 -14.63 -34.63 -39.91
CA ASP A 353 -14.95 -36.06 -39.73
C ASP A 353 -16.30 -36.42 -40.33
N VAL A 354 -17.34 -35.58 -40.18
CA VAL A 354 -18.63 -35.79 -40.84
C VAL A 354 -18.50 -35.70 -42.38
N GLY A 355 -17.68 -34.76 -42.88
CA GLY A 355 -17.43 -34.62 -44.31
C GLY A 355 -16.67 -35.79 -44.91
N VAL A 356 -15.79 -36.43 -44.14
CA VAL A 356 -15.07 -37.65 -44.51
C VAL A 356 -16.03 -38.87 -44.53
N ALA A 357 -16.89 -38.98 -43.50
CA ALA A 357 -17.89 -40.07 -43.43
C ALA A 357 -18.89 -40.03 -44.60
N ILE A 358 -19.37 -38.85 -44.98
CA ILE A 358 -20.30 -38.67 -46.12
C ILE A 358 -19.63 -39.04 -47.47
N LYS A 359 -18.31 -38.83 -47.63
CA LYS A 359 -17.57 -39.23 -48.82
C LYS A 359 -17.28 -40.72 -48.88
N ALA A 360 -17.22 -41.41 -47.75
CA ALA A 360 -17.01 -42.86 -47.69
C ALA A 360 -18.27 -43.68 -48.04
N ASP A 361 -19.46 -43.10 -47.84
CA ASP A 361 -20.76 -43.76 -48.08
C ASP A 361 -21.39 -43.41 -49.45
N SER A 362 -20.67 -42.81 -50.38
CA SER A 362 -21.14 -42.56 -51.74
C SER A 362 -20.87 -43.77 -52.62
N PRO A 363 -21.89 -44.52 -53.08
CA PRO A 363 -21.69 -45.67 -53.94
C PRO A 363 -21.08 -45.25 -55.27
N ARG A 364 -20.08 -46.00 -55.71
CA ARG A 364 -19.47 -45.89 -57.04
C ARG A 364 -20.36 -46.53 -58.10
#